data_b59b51ca191487ee784c963ffbfe0113
#
_entry.id   b59b51ca191487ee784c963ffbfe0113
#
_cell.length_a   1.000
_cell.length_b   1.000
_cell.length_c   1.000
_cell.angle_alpha   90.00
_cell.angle_beta   90.00
_cell.angle_gamma   90.00
#
_symmetry.space_group_name_H-M   'P 1'
#
loop_
_entity.id
_entity.type
_entity.pdbx_description
1 polymer ?
#
loop_
_entity_poly.entity_id
_entity_poly.type
_entity_poly.pdbx_seq_one_letter_code
_entity_poly.pdbx_strand_id
1 'polypeptide(L)'
;DIINSVFRYSWFQFAHVPYLLEQGLTLLYQTIHKKCLKKFDAIIDESDVDAILSGDYSLYDEEIITLVEEEAQAFVDSLLSSFREFQIDLKHSFVVFLGGGAILLKKYIEKSPLLGRYMFLEDIKGNVHGYKLLYQVMQKKKGEQS
;
A
#
# COMPACT_ATOMS: atom_id res chain seq x y z
N ASP A 1 16.62 11.30 19.34
CA ASP A 1 16.18 11.23 17.95
C ASP A 1 14.82 10.52 17.89
N ILE A 2 13.75 11.31 17.71
CA ILE A 2 12.35 10.85 17.83
C ILE A 2 11.99 9.94 16.66
N ILE A 3 12.55 10.19 15.51
CA ILE A 3 12.44 9.28 14.36
C ILE A 3 13.00 7.91 14.75
N ASN A 4 14.16 7.87 15.36
CA ASN A 4 14.76 6.64 15.85
C ASN A 4 13.97 6.00 17.01
N SER A 5 13.32 6.74 17.87
CA SER A 5 12.56 6.16 18.99
C SER A 5 11.21 5.59 18.57
N VAL A 6 10.58 6.14 17.54
CA VAL A 6 9.36 5.59 16.93
C VAL A 6 9.68 4.41 16.04
N PHE A 7 10.76 4.52 15.29
CA PHE A 7 11.28 3.42 14.49
C PHE A 7 11.96 2.33 15.33
N ARG A 8 12.35 2.60 16.56
CA ARG A 8 13.01 1.61 17.42
C ARG A 8 12.14 0.43 17.82
N TYR A 9 10.81 0.63 17.96
CA TYR A 9 9.85 -0.47 18.15
C TYR A 9 9.43 -1.14 16.84
N SER A 10 9.57 -0.44 15.71
CA SER A 10 9.14 -0.92 14.40
C SER A 10 10.29 -1.12 13.41
N TRP A 11 11.51 -0.73 13.75
CA TRP A 11 12.64 -0.72 12.81
C TRP A 11 12.92 -2.10 12.19
N PHE A 12 12.85 -3.13 12.98
CA PHE A 12 13.03 -4.50 12.50
C PHE A 12 11.87 -4.96 11.60
N GLN A 13 10.69 -4.47 11.87
CA GLN A 13 9.49 -4.76 11.08
C GLN A 13 9.42 -3.90 9.81
N PHE A 14 9.86 -2.63 9.89
CA PHE A 14 9.86 -1.69 8.76
C PHE A 14 10.91 -2.01 7.69
N ALA A 15 12.05 -2.58 8.03
CA ALA A 15 13.10 -2.93 7.07
C ALA A 15 12.67 -4.04 6.09
N HIS A 16 11.71 -4.86 6.47
CA HIS A 16 11.22 -5.96 5.63
C HIS A 16 9.96 -5.61 4.81
N VAL A 17 9.18 -4.62 5.25
CA VAL A 17 7.94 -4.23 4.58
C VAL A 17 8.16 -3.60 3.20
N PRO A 18 9.08 -2.64 2.98
CA PRO A 18 9.35 -2.12 1.64
C PRO A 18 9.78 -3.19 0.64
N TYR A 19 10.61 -4.12 1.08
CA TYR A 19 11.07 -5.22 0.24
C TYR A 19 9.93 -6.19 -0.14
N LEU A 20 9.06 -6.51 0.82
CA LEU A 20 7.88 -7.32 0.57
C LEU A 20 6.88 -6.63 -0.36
N LEU A 21 6.73 -5.30 -0.24
CA LEU A 21 5.87 -4.51 -1.12
C LEU A 21 6.39 -4.48 -2.56
N GLU A 22 7.68 -4.24 -2.76
CA GLU A 22 8.27 -4.23 -4.11
C GLU A 22 8.18 -5.59 -4.78
N GLN A 23 8.51 -6.66 -4.07
CA GLN A 23 8.37 -8.03 -4.60
C GLN A 23 6.92 -8.41 -4.82
N GLY A 24 6.04 -7.99 -3.92
CA GLY A 24 4.61 -8.21 -4.04
C GLY A 24 3.99 -7.53 -5.26
N LEU A 25 4.37 -6.28 -5.54
CA LEU A 25 3.92 -5.58 -6.75
C LEU A 25 4.41 -6.25 -8.02
N THR A 26 5.67 -6.65 -8.07
CA THR A 26 6.21 -7.40 -9.22
C THR A 26 5.40 -8.69 -9.44
N LEU A 27 5.08 -9.41 -8.37
CA LEU A 27 4.25 -10.61 -8.45
C LEU A 27 2.82 -10.29 -8.90
N LEU A 28 2.24 -9.20 -8.44
CA LEU A 28 0.92 -8.73 -8.87
C LEU A 28 0.89 -8.45 -10.37
N TYR A 29 1.85 -7.71 -10.90
CA TYR A 29 1.96 -7.44 -12.35
C TYR A 29 2.09 -8.73 -13.15
N GLN A 30 2.95 -9.65 -12.72
CA GLN A 30 3.12 -10.95 -13.37
C GLN A 30 1.84 -11.79 -13.37
N THR A 31 1.13 -11.80 -12.25
CA THR A 31 -0.13 -12.53 -12.10
C THR A 31 -1.21 -11.97 -13.03
N ILE A 32 -1.33 -10.66 -13.08
CA ILE A 32 -2.29 -9.98 -13.97
C ILE A 32 -1.95 -10.26 -15.43
N HIS A 33 -0.67 -10.11 -15.81
CA HIS A 33 -0.21 -10.41 -17.17
C HIS A 33 -0.58 -11.83 -17.59
N LYS A 34 -0.26 -12.83 -16.78
CA LYS A 34 -0.56 -14.24 -17.07
C LYS A 34 -2.06 -14.49 -17.18
N LYS A 35 -2.85 -13.93 -16.29
CA LYS A 35 -4.31 -14.12 -16.27
C LYS A 35 -4.99 -13.45 -17.47
N CYS A 36 -4.59 -12.24 -17.82
CA CYS A 36 -5.11 -11.54 -19.00
C CYS A 36 -4.76 -12.28 -20.28
N LEU A 37 -3.54 -12.75 -20.43
CA LEU A 37 -3.13 -13.53 -21.57
C LEU A 37 -3.94 -14.83 -21.68
N LYS A 38 -4.11 -15.56 -20.59
CA LYS A 38 -4.83 -16.82 -20.56
C LYS A 38 -6.33 -16.69 -20.81
N LYS A 39 -6.98 -15.68 -20.21
CA LYS A 39 -8.43 -15.52 -20.26
C LYS A 39 -8.91 -14.75 -21.49
N PHE A 40 -8.16 -13.74 -21.91
CA PHE A 40 -8.61 -12.76 -22.91
C PHE A 40 -7.70 -12.71 -24.14
N ASP A 41 -6.61 -13.48 -24.17
CA ASP A 41 -5.54 -13.38 -25.17
C ASP A 41 -5.02 -11.93 -25.31
N ALA A 42 -4.99 -11.21 -24.18
CA ALA A 42 -4.58 -9.82 -24.09
C ALA A 42 -3.21 -9.69 -23.42
N ILE A 43 -2.36 -8.90 -24.03
CA ILE A 43 -1.04 -8.56 -23.51
C ILE A 43 -1.20 -7.25 -22.72
N ILE A 44 -1.03 -7.32 -21.40
CA ILE A 44 -1.11 -6.18 -20.48
C ILE A 44 0.24 -6.03 -19.80
N ASP A 45 0.85 -4.88 -19.94
CA ASP A 45 2.11 -4.55 -19.29
C ASP A 45 1.91 -3.79 -17.96
N GLU A 46 3.01 -3.46 -17.28
CA GLU A 46 2.97 -2.74 -16.00
C GLU A 46 2.32 -1.36 -16.14
N SER A 47 2.57 -0.65 -17.24
CA SER A 47 2.00 0.68 -17.45
C SER A 47 0.50 0.63 -17.68
N ASP A 48 0.00 -0.42 -18.32
CA ASP A 48 -1.43 -0.66 -18.47
C ASP A 48 -2.11 -0.91 -17.11
N VAL A 49 -1.49 -1.74 -16.28
CA VAL A 49 -1.98 -2.01 -14.93
C VAL A 49 -2.00 -0.72 -14.09
N ASP A 50 -0.93 0.06 -14.13
CA ASP A 50 -0.85 1.34 -13.42
C ASP A 50 -1.92 2.32 -13.87
N ALA A 51 -2.18 2.40 -15.16
CA ALA A 51 -3.26 3.23 -15.72
C ALA A 51 -4.63 2.81 -15.17
N ILE A 52 -4.94 1.53 -15.21
CA ILE A 52 -6.21 0.99 -14.69
C ILE A 52 -6.34 1.24 -13.19
N LEU A 53 -5.29 0.98 -12.41
CA LEU A 53 -5.30 1.19 -10.96
C LEU A 53 -5.42 2.67 -10.58
N SER A 54 -4.97 3.56 -11.46
CA SER A 54 -5.11 5.01 -11.31
C SER A 54 -6.48 5.55 -11.78
N GLY A 55 -7.33 4.70 -12.34
CA GLY A 55 -8.67 5.06 -12.79
C GLY A 55 -8.77 5.48 -14.26
N ASP A 56 -7.72 5.30 -15.05
CA ASP A 56 -7.77 5.50 -16.50
C ASP A 56 -8.24 4.22 -17.19
N TYR A 57 -9.51 4.18 -17.53
CA TYR A 57 -10.16 3.03 -18.14
C TYR A 57 -10.34 3.15 -19.67
N SER A 58 -9.94 4.28 -20.25
CA SER A 58 -10.33 4.68 -21.62
C SER A 58 -9.87 3.73 -22.72
N LEU A 59 -8.79 2.98 -22.48
CA LEU A 59 -8.17 2.10 -23.48
C LEU A 59 -8.42 0.61 -23.23
N TYR A 60 -9.20 0.26 -22.21
CA TYR A 60 -9.30 -1.13 -21.76
C TYR A 60 -10.72 -1.64 -21.74
N ASP A 61 -10.90 -2.92 -22.04
CA ASP A 61 -12.17 -3.60 -21.95
C ASP A 61 -12.59 -3.78 -20.48
N GLU A 62 -13.89 -3.72 -20.22
CA GLU A 62 -14.44 -3.83 -18.86
C GLU A 62 -14.02 -5.11 -18.14
N GLU A 63 -13.92 -6.22 -18.87
CA GLU A 63 -13.47 -7.50 -18.30
C GLU A 63 -12.02 -7.47 -17.83
N ILE A 64 -11.14 -6.76 -18.56
CA ILE A 64 -9.74 -6.56 -18.19
C ILE A 64 -9.67 -5.67 -16.96
N ILE A 65 -10.39 -4.55 -16.95
CA ILE A 65 -10.46 -3.63 -15.80
C ILE A 65 -10.89 -4.38 -14.54
N THR A 66 -11.96 -5.15 -14.64
CA THR A 66 -12.48 -5.95 -13.53
C THR A 66 -11.46 -6.93 -13.01
N LEU A 67 -10.77 -7.66 -13.89
CA LEU A 67 -9.73 -8.60 -13.48
C LEU A 67 -8.58 -7.88 -12.76
N VAL A 68 -8.09 -6.77 -13.28
CA VAL A 68 -7.00 -6.00 -12.67
C VAL A 68 -7.40 -5.50 -11.29
N GLU A 69 -8.58 -4.94 -11.15
CA GLU A 69 -9.08 -4.42 -9.87
C GLU A 69 -9.30 -5.53 -8.82
N GLU A 70 -9.84 -6.67 -9.22
CA GLU A 70 -10.02 -7.83 -8.35
C GLU A 70 -8.68 -8.40 -7.87
N GLU A 71 -7.71 -8.52 -8.76
CA GLU A 71 -6.37 -8.99 -8.38
C GLU A 71 -5.64 -8.00 -7.45
N ALA A 72 -5.80 -6.71 -7.69
CA ALA A 72 -5.24 -5.67 -6.82
C ALA A 72 -5.86 -5.72 -5.42
N GLN A 73 -7.18 -5.88 -5.33
CA GLN A 73 -7.86 -5.99 -4.03
C GLN A 73 -7.44 -7.26 -3.29
N ALA A 74 -7.37 -8.40 -3.98
CA ALA A 74 -6.91 -9.65 -3.39
C ALA A 74 -5.46 -9.56 -2.89
N PHE A 75 -4.61 -8.89 -3.65
CA PHE A 75 -3.22 -8.63 -3.25
C PHE A 75 -3.14 -7.79 -1.97
N VAL A 76 -3.88 -6.69 -1.90
CA VAL A 76 -3.92 -5.81 -0.72
C VAL A 76 -4.48 -6.55 0.50
N ASP A 77 -5.57 -7.29 0.35
CA ASP A 77 -6.18 -8.05 1.43
C ASP A 77 -5.23 -9.10 1.99
N SER A 78 -4.53 -9.80 1.12
CA SER A 78 -3.51 -10.79 1.49
C SER A 78 -2.33 -10.14 2.19
N LEU A 79 -1.84 -9.01 1.67
CA LEU A 79 -0.74 -8.26 2.27
C LEU A 79 -1.09 -7.77 3.68
N LEU A 80 -2.22 -7.11 3.86
CA LEU A 80 -2.64 -6.58 5.16
C LEU A 80 -2.95 -7.71 6.16
N SER A 81 -3.49 -8.82 5.69
CA SER A 81 -3.69 -10.02 6.53
C SER A 81 -2.37 -10.62 7.01
N SER A 82 -1.33 -10.60 6.18
CA SER A 82 -0.02 -11.13 6.54
C SER A 82 0.63 -10.39 7.71
N PHE A 83 0.30 -9.13 7.93
CA PHE A 83 0.81 -8.37 9.08
C PHE A 83 0.34 -8.96 10.43
N ARG A 84 -0.83 -9.59 10.46
CA ARG A 84 -1.29 -10.31 11.67
C ARG A 84 -0.39 -11.50 11.99
N GLU A 85 0.12 -12.19 10.99
CA GLU A 85 1.06 -13.30 11.18
C GLU A 85 2.37 -12.83 11.80
N PHE A 86 2.77 -11.59 11.51
CA PHE A 86 3.91 -10.93 12.13
C PHE A 86 3.58 -10.24 13.46
N GLN A 87 2.40 -10.49 14.02
CA GLN A 87 1.92 -9.87 15.27
C GLN A 87 1.83 -8.34 15.23
N ILE A 88 1.59 -7.78 14.06
CA ILE A 88 1.38 -6.34 13.88
C ILE A 88 -0.13 -6.08 13.90
N ASP A 89 -0.57 -5.32 14.90
CA ASP A 89 -1.96 -4.91 15.03
C ASP A 89 -2.22 -3.62 14.25
N LEU A 90 -2.70 -3.77 13.02
CA LEU A 90 -3.01 -2.63 12.14
C LEU A 90 -4.23 -1.82 12.63
N LYS A 91 -5.14 -2.44 13.36
CA LYS A 91 -6.39 -1.81 13.79
C LYS A 91 -6.19 -0.83 14.93
N HIS A 92 -5.30 -1.15 15.86
CA HIS A 92 -5.02 -0.33 17.03
C HIS A 92 -3.72 0.48 16.90
N SER A 93 -3.02 0.34 15.79
CA SER A 93 -1.83 1.12 15.45
C SER A 93 -2.15 2.29 14.54
N PHE A 94 -1.29 3.29 14.53
CA PHE A 94 -1.31 4.32 13.49
C PHE A 94 -0.38 3.91 12.36
N VAL A 95 -0.94 3.70 11.17
CA VAL A 95 -0.22 3.19 10.01
C VAL A 95 0.08 4.33 9.05
N VAL A 96 1.32 4.43 8.61
CA VAL A 96 1.76 5.40 7.61
C VAL A 96 2.19 4.65 6.35
N PHE A 97 1.53 4.95 5.26
CA PHE A 97 1.84 4.39 3.95
C PHE A 97 2.75 5.34 3.18
N LEU A 98 3.86 4.82 2.68
CA LEU A 98 4.88 5.54 1.95
C LEU A 98 5.14 4.90 0.59
N GLY A 99 5.50 5.72 -0.37
CA GLY A 99 5.98 5.28 -1.67
C GLY A 99 4.92 5.15 -2.74
N GLY A 100 5.38 5.06 -4.00
CA GLY A 100 4.52 5.05 -5.17
C GLY A 100 3.55 3.85 -5.21
N GLY A 101 3.99 2.68 -4.77
CA GLY A 101 3.13 1.50 -4.71
C GLY A 101 1.96 1.64 -3.74
N ALA A 102 2.19 2.28 -2.59
CA ALA A 102 1.13 2.55 -1.63
C ALA A 102 0.11 3.55 -2.20
N ILE A 103 0.58 4.58 -2.89
CA ILE A 103 -0.30 5.57 -3.53
C ILE A 103 -1.11 4.92 -4.66
N LEU A 104 -0.48 4.09 -5.47
CA LEU A 104 -1.15 3.35 -6.55
C LEU A 104 -2.28 2.46 -6.02
N LEU A 105 -2.06 1.81 -4.88
CA LEU A 105 -3.02 0.89 -4.25
C LEU A 105 -3.92 1.55 -3.18
N LYS A 106 -3.82 2.85 -3.00
CA LYS A 106 -4.52 3.62 -1.95
C LYS A 106 -6.01 3.27 -1.85
N LYS A 107 -6.71 3.32 -2.95
CA LYS A 107 -8.16 3.04 -3.02
C LYS A 107 -8.52 1.62 -2.52
N TYR A 108 -7.64 0.64 -2.75
CA TYR A 108 -7.82 -0.75 -2.30
C TYR A 108 -7.45 -0.92 -0.83
N ILE A 109 -6.42 -0.22 -0.37
CA ILE A 109 -5.98 -0.20 1.03
C ILE A 109 -7.08 0.41 1.91
N GLU A 110 -7.67 1.52 1.49
CA GLU A 110 -8.73 2.23 2.23
C GLU A 110 -10.01 1.40 2.40
N LYS A 111 -10.26 0.43 1.54
CA LYS A 111 -11.39 -0.49 1.66
C LYS A 111 -11.20 -1.58 2.72
N SER A 112 -10.00 -1.74 3.25
CA SER A 112 -9.71 -2.82 4.19
C SER A 112 -10.31 -2.55 5.58
N PRO A 113 -11.06 -3.52 6.15
CA PRO A 113 -11.56 -3.42 7.52
C PRO A 113 -10.48 -3.67 8.58
N LEU A 114 -9.26 -4.08 8.17
CA LEU A 114 -8.15 -4.37 9.08
C LEU A 114 -7.44 -3.13 9.58
N LEU A 115 -7.62 -1.99 8.91
CA LEU A 115 -7.00 -0.72 9.27
C LEU A 115 -7.86 0.07 10.26
N GLY A 116 -7.21 0.62 11.29
CA GLY A 116 -7.80 1.62 12.16
C GLY A 116 -7.47 3.02 11.68
N ARG A 117 -6.43 3.63 12.25
CA ARG A 117 -5.96 4.96 11.88
C ARG A 117 -4.78 4.87 10.92
N TYR A 118 -4.86 5.58 9.83
CA TYR A 118 -3.81 5.57 8.82
C TYR A 118 -3.69 6.91 8.10
N MET A 119 -2.57 7.11 7.44
CA MET A 119 -2.36 8.20 6.50
C MET A 119 -1.45 7.78 5.35
N PHE A 120 -1.56 8.48 4.23
CA PHE A 120 -0.67 8.34 3.08
C PHE A 120 0.22 9.56 2.96
N LEU A 121 1.51 9.34 2.77
CA LEU A 121 2.45 10.40 2.41
C LEU A 121 2.67 10.36 0.90
N GLU A 122 2.02 11.29 0.19
CA GLU A 122 1.99 11.31 -1.28
C GLU A 122 3.26 11.91 -1.88
N ASP A 123 3.97 12.77 -1.14
CA ASP A 123 5.16 13.44 -1.62
C ASP A 123 6.39 13.11 -0.79
N ILE A 124 7.22 12.20 -1.32
CA ILE A 124 8.50 11.85 -0.70
C ILE A 124 9.57 12.94 -0.96
N LYS A 125 9.41 13.76 -1.99
CA LYS A 125 10.33 14.86 -2.31
C LYS A 125 10.04 16.14 -1.52
N GLY A 126 8.80 16.32 -1.05
CA GLY A 126 8.39 17.34 -0.10
C GLY A 126 8.57 16.91 1.37
N ASN A 127 9.48 16.03 1.64
CA ASN A 127 9.65 15.24 2.86
C ASN A 127 9.69 16.02 4.16
N VAL A 128 10.20 17.26 4.16
CA VAL A 128 10.25 18.10 5.37
C VAL A 128 8.85 18.33 5.93
N HIS A 129 7.87 18.55 5.08
CA HIS A 129 6.48 18.77 5.49
C HIS A 129 5.79 17.47 5.96
N GLY A 130 5.99 16.37 5.26
CA GLY A 130 5.47 15.05 5.63
C GLY A 130 6.03 14.56 6.97
N TYR A 131 7.35 14.69 7.19
CA TYR A 131 7.99 14.39 8.47
C TYR A 131 7.50 15.29 9.60
N LYS A 132 7.27 16.57 9.33
CA LYS A 132 6.73 17.51 10.31
C LYS A 132 5.31 17.15 10.72
N LEU A 133 4.46 16.76 9.78
CA LEU A 133 3.10 16.27 10.05
C LEU A 133 3.14 14.98 10.88
N LEU A 134 3.99 14.04 10.52
CA LEU A 134 4.19 12.80 11.26
C LEU A 134 4.63 13.07 12.70
N TYR A 135 5.60 13.98 12.87
CA TYR A 135 6.07 14.43 14.18
C TYR A 135 4.94 15.03 15.02
N GLN A 136 4.10 15.89 14.43
CA GLN A 136 2.97 16.53 15.13
C GLN A 136 1.92 15.50 15.58
N VAL A 137 1.59 14.53 14.73
CA VAL A 137 0.66 13.44 15.07
C VAL A 137 1.18 12.61 16.24
N MET A 138 2.48 12.36 16.27
CA MET A 138 3.14 11.61 17.34
C MET A 138 3.18 12.37 18.66
N GLN A 139 3.38 13.69 18.61
CA GLN A 139 3.36 14.55 19.80
C GLN A 139 1.95 14.64 20.41
N LYS A 140 0.91 14.70 19.59
CA LYS A 140 -0.49 14.65 20.07
C LYS A 140 -0.80 13.35 20.82
N LYS A 141 -0.30 12.20 20.33
CA LYS A 141 -0.46 10.92 21.02
C LYS A 141 0.23 10.87 22.38
N LYS A 142 1.40 11.50 22.53
CA LYS A 142 2.09 11.60 23.83
C LYS A 142 1.33 12.48 24.83
N GLY A 143 0.67 13.53 24.36
CA GLY A 143 -0.17 14.41 25.18
C GLY A 143 -1.46 13.75 25.67
N GLU A 144 -2.02 12.80 24.93
CA GLU A 144 -3.23 12.06 25.30
C GLU A 144 -2.96 10.88 26.27
N GLN A 145 -1.70 10.46 26.42
CA GLN A 145 -1.28 9.39 27.35
C GLN A 145 -0.71 9.93 28.68
N SER A 146 -0.64 11.22 28.82
CA SER A 146 -0.32 11.91 30.05
C SER A 146 -1.57 12.65 30.55
#